data_a93234c27ef5cf783f0440f24e040535
#
_entry.id   a93234c27ef5cf783f0440f24e040535
#
_cell.length_a   1.000
_cell.length_b   1.000
_cell.length_c   1.000
_cell.angle_alpha   90.00
_cell.angle_beta   90.00
_cell.angle_gamma   90.00
#
_symmetry.space_group_name_H-M   'P 1'
#
loop_
_entity.id
_entity.type
_entity.pdbx_description
1 polymer ?
#
loop_
_entity_poly.entity_id
_entity_poly.type
_entity_poly.pdbx_seq_one_letter_code
_entity_poly.pdbx_strand_id
1 'polypeptide(L)'
;MNFFDLDSKILELSEKAMEQCKTQFQEIERIQEYNQNKMLKAFQTCGVSESHFADSTGYGYSDRGREVLDEVYATAFGAEDAIVRQSFQSGTHALTVALFGMLRPGDTMLSVVGIPYDTIRSVIGIEGNYSGSLKDFDIHYDEVPLKDNEVDYDALVEKLKSKPKMAYIQRSRGYSLRRALTIADIKKIAEIVKRESPETIVMVDNCYGEFVEELEPTQVGADIMAGSLIKNAGGGIAPTGGYIAGRKDLVEICSYRLTTPGTGRELGATISTKREMFLGAFNSPHITGEA
;
A
#
# COMPACT_ATOMS: atom_id res chain seq x y z
N MET A 1 3.27 -35.91 14.51
CA MET A 1 2.46 -35.98 15.76
C MET A 1 1.02 -35.62 15.40
N ASN A 2 0.05 -36.52 15.61
CA ASN A 2 -1.35 -36.30 15.19
C ASN A 2 -2.18 -35.80 16.39
N PHE A 3 -2.19 -34.49 16.63
CA PHE A 3 -2.93 -33.87 17.74
C PHE A 3 -4.47 -33.84 17.54
N PHE A 4 -4.92 -33.99 16.29
CA PHE A 4 -6.32 -33.76 15.91
C PHE A 4 -7.03 -35.04 15.45
N ASP A 5 -6.43 -36.22 15.68
CA ASP A 5 -6.93 -37.54 15.25
C ASP A 5 -7.36 -37.58 13.77
N LEU A 6 -6.54 -36.94 12.91
CA LEU A 6 -6.79 -36.91 11.47
C LEU A 6 -6.57 -38.29 10.85
N ASP A 7 -7.33 -38.58 9.78
CA ASP A 7 -7.15 -39.79 8.97
C ASP A 7 -5.71 -39.86 8.43
N SER A 8 -5.10 -41.04 8.47
CA SER A 8 -3.71 -41.28 8.02
C SER A 8 -3.46 -40.85 6.58
N LYS A 9 -4.47 -40.97 5.69
CA LYS A 9 -4.37 -40.52 4.31
C LYS A 9 -4.27 -39.01 4.19
N ILE A 10 -4.95 -38.26 5.06
CA ILE A 10 -4.86 -36.79 5.09
C ILE A 10 -3.46 -36.38 5.51
N LEU A 11 -2.88 -37.04 6.51
CA LEU A 11 -1.52 -36.78 6.97
C LEU A 11 -0.48 -37.08 5.87
N GLU A 12 -0.62 -38.24 5.19
CA GLU A 12 0.25 -38.60 4.07
C GLU A 12 0.16 -37.62 2.91
N LEU A 13 -1.05 -37.15 2.56
CA LEU A 13 -1.24 -36.14 1.51
C LEU A 13 -0.63 -34.80 1.91
N SER A 14 -0.76 -34.39 3.17
CA SER A 14 -0.15 -33.17 3.70
C SER A 14 1.38 -33.21 3.63
N GLU A 15 1.99 -34.33 4.06
CA GLU A 15 3.45 -34.52 3.97
C GLU A 15 3.95 -34.46 2.53
N LYS A 16 3.24 -35.09 1.59
CA LYS A 16 3.57 -35.02 0.15
C LYS A 16 3.45 -33.59 -0.38
N ALA A 17 2.39 -32.86 -0.02
CA ALA A 17 2.20 -31.47 -0.45
C ALA A 17 3.32 -30.58 0.10
N MET A 18 3.68 -30.72 1.38
CA MET A 18 4.80 -29.98 1.99
C MET A 18 6.13 -30.23 1.26
N GLU A 19 6.44 -31.49 0.93
CA GLU A 19 7.65 -31.80 0.17
C GLU A 19 7.63 -31.23 -1.25
N GLN A 20 6.49 -31.24 -1.93
CA GLN A 20 6.34 -30.62 -3.26
C GLN A 20 6.50 -29.10 -3.24
N CYS A 21 6.09 -28.44 -2.16
CA CYS A 21 6.17 -26.98 -2.00
C CYS A 21 7.48 -26.48 -1.37
N LYS A 22 8.41 -27.39 -1.04
CA LYS A 22 9.63 -27.08 -0.30
C LYS A 22 10.47 -25.96 -0.92
N THR A 23 10.62 -25.96 -2.24
CA THR A 23 11.38 -24.92 -2.96
C THR A 23 10.70 -23.56 -2.85
N GLN A 24 9.37 -23.52 -2.93
CA GLN A 24 8.58 -22.29 -2.80
C GLN A 24 8.70 -21.76 -1.36
N PHE A 25 8.60 -22.61 -0.35
CA PHE A 25 8.78 -22.20 1.05
C PHE A 25 10.18 -21.65 1.32
N GLN A 26 11.22 -22.27 0.79
CA GLN A 26 12.59 -21.76 0.91
C GLN A 26 12.76 -20.36 0.28
N GLU A 27 12.12 -20.10 -0.85
CA GLU A 27 12.15 -18.76 -1.46
C GLU A 27 11.37 -17.74 -0.63
N ILE A 28 10.22 -18.12 -0.06
CA ILE A 28 9.45 -17.27 0.86
C ILE A 28 10.27 -16.95 2.11
N GLU A 29 10.91 -17.94 2.73
CA GLU A 29 11.79 -17.77 3.89
C GLU A 29 12.94 -16.80 3.59
N ARG A 30 13.55 -16.91 2.41
CA ARG A 30 14.62 -16.01 1.98
C ARG A 30 14.14 -14.56 1.84
N ILE A 31 12.98 -14.36 1.23
CA ILE A 31 12.35 -13.02 1.07
C ILE A 31 11.95 -12.47 2.44
N GLN A 32 11.38 -13.30 3.31
CA GLN A 32 11.03 -12.96 4.68
C GLN A 32 12.24 -12.47 5.47
N GLU A 33 13.36 -13.23 5.44
CA GLU A 33 14.61 -12.85 6.11
C GLU A 33 15.14 -11.52 5.58
N TYR A 34 15.16 -11.33 4.26
CA TYR A 34 15.59 -10.08 3.64
C TYR A 34 14.75 -8.90 4.13
N ASN A 35 13.43 -9.00 4.09
CA ASN A 35 12.54 -7.94 4.51
C ASN A 35 12.58 -7.70 6.03
N GLN A 36 12.77 -8.74 6.85
CA GLN A 36 12.95 -8.58 8.28
C GLN A 36 14.24 -7.82 8.60
N ASN A 37 15.32 -8.09 7.90
CA ASN A 37 16.58 -7.36 8.04
C ASN A 37 16.42 -5.90 7.55
N LYS A 38 15.68 -5.67 6.46
CA LYS A 38 15.33 -4.33 5.97
C LYS A 38 14.55 -3.53 7.02
N MET A 39 13.55 -4.13 7.66
CA MET A 39 12.77 -3.49 8.72
C MET A 39 13.62 -3.23 9.97
N LEU A 40 14.41 -4.19 10.41
CA LEU A 40 15.36 -4.03 11.53
C LEU A 40 16.33 -2.87 11.26
N LYS A 41 16.84 -2.78 10.03
CA LYS A 41 17.71 -1.67 9.62
C LYS A 41 17.00 -0.32 9.66
N ALA A 42 15.72 -0.26 9.25
CA ALA A 42 14.91 0.95 9.36
C ALA A 42 14.76 1.39 10.82
N PHE A 43 14.43 0.48 11.74
CA PHE A 43 14.35 0.76 13.17
C PHE A 43 15.68 1.32 13.74
N GLN A 44 16.81 0.73 13.36
CA GLN A 44 18.13 1.19 13.77
C GLN A 44 18.45 2.59 13.20
N THR A 45 18.16 2.80 11.92
CA THR A 45 18.46 4.07 11.22
C THR A 45 17.64 5.22 11.80
N CYS A 46 16.36 4.99 12.10
CA CYS A 46 15.47 5.99 12.72
C CYS A 46 15.63 6.09 14.25
N GLY A 47 16.55 5.32 14.85
CA GLY A 47 16.87 5.37 16.27
C GLY A 47 15.69 5.05 17.18
N VAL A 48 14.84 4.09 16.78
CA VAL A 48 13.65 3.71 17.55
C VAL A 48 14.03 3.30 18.97
N SER A 49 13.37 3.87 19.95
CA SER A 49 13.59 3.64 21.37
C SER A 49 12.28 3.63 22.14
N GLU A 50 12.30 3.18 23.40
CA GLU A 50 11.13 3.12 24.26
C GLU A 50 10.41 4.48 24.39
N SER A 51 11.14 5.59 24.35
CA SER A 51 10.56 6.94 24.43
C SER A 51 9.58 7.26 23.30
N HIS A 52 9.68 6.58 22.14
CA HIS A 52 8.79 6.76 21.00
C HIS A 52 7.44 6.04 21.18
N PHE A 53 7.31 5.17 22.18
CA PHE A 53 6.07 4.47 22.48
C PHE A 53 5.14 5.24 23.43
N ALA A 54 5.63 6.38 23.99
CA ALA A 54 4.81 7.23 24.85
C ALA A 54 3.71 7.92 24.04
N ASP A 55 2.46 7.81 24.52
CA ASP A 55 1.29 8.34 23.83
C ASP A 55 1.17 9.87 23.93
N SER A 56 0.44 10.42 22.96
CA SER A 56 -0.01 11.80 22.98
C SER A 56 -1.53 11.89 23.06
N THR A 57 -2.01 13.01 23.61
CA THR A 57 -3.43 13.35 23.73
C THR A 57 -3.70 14.75 23.19
N GLY A 58 -4.96 15.17 23.12
CA GLY A 58 -5.33 16.48 22.61
C GLY A 58 -4.98 16.62 21.13
N TYR A 59 -4.33 17.70 20.76
CA TYR A 59 -3.92 17.94 19.38
C TYR A 59 -2.75 17.07 18.94
N GLY A 60 -1.96 16.52 19.85
CA GLY A 60 -0.83 15.67 19.53
C GLY A 60 0.32 16.36 18.80
N TYR A 61 0.52 17.67 19.02
CA TYR A 61 1.66 18.39 18.47
C TYR A 61 3.00 17.82 18.97
N SER A 62 4.01 17.81 18.08
CA SER A 62 5.37 17.35 18.40
C SER A 62 5.43 15.91 18.94
N ASP A 63 4.56 15.03 18.42
CA ASP A 63 4.56 13.63 18.77
C ASP A 63 5.72 12.90 18.07
N ARG A 64 6.86 12.83 18.76
CA ARG A 64 8.08 12.21 18.23
C ARG A 64 7.90 10.75 17.80
N GLY A 65 7.08 10.00 18.53
CA GLY A 65 6.83 8.59 18.17
C GLY A 65 6.06 8.45 16.86
N ARG A 66 5.09 9.32 16.61
CA ARG A 66 4.35 9.39 15.36
C ARG A 66 5.28 9.74 14.19
N GLU A 67 6.15 10.74 14.37
CA GLU A 67 7.11 11.19 13.36
C GLU A 67 8.11 10.07 13.03
N VAL A 68 8.69 9.43 14.05
CA VAL A 68 9.63 8.31 13.85
C VAL A 68 8.95 7.09 13.22
N LEU A 69 7.65 6.83 13.48
CA LEU A 69 6.92 5.76 12.81
C LEU A 69 6.79 6.04 11.30
N ASP A 70 6.53 7.30 10.91
CA ASP A 70 6.52 7.72 9.51
C ASP A 70 7.89 7.46 8.86
N GLU A 71 8.98 7.85 9.53
CA GLU A 71 10.35 7.63 9.03
C GLU A 71 10.72 6.14 8.89
N VAL A 72 10.27 5.28 9.81
CA VAL A 72 10.48 3.82 9.75
C VAL A 72 9.84 3.24 8.51
N TYR A 73 8.58 3.59 8.23
CA TYR A 73 7.90 3.10 7.03
C TYR A 73 8.50 3.70 5.75
N ALA A 74 8.82 4.98 5.71
CA ALA A 74 9.50 5.59 4.58
C ALA A 74 10.82 4.87 4.27
N THR A 75 11.63 4.62 5.30
CA THR A 75 12.92 3.92 5.16
C THR A 75 12.74 2.48 4.69
N ALA A 76 11.81 1.72 5.30
CA ALA A 76 11.57 0.32 4.95
C ALA A 76 11.03 0.16 3.52
N PHE A 77 10.23 1.11 3.07
CA PHE A 77 9.65 1.10 1.72
C PHE A 77 10.53 1.80 0.67
N GLY A 78 11.67 2.40 1.07
CA GLY A 78 12.52 3.16 0.15
C GLY A 78 11.81 4.37 -0.46
N ALA A 79 10.92 5.00 0.31
CA ALA A 79 10.20 6.21 -0.04
C ALA A 79 10.90 7.46 0.52
N GLU A 80 10.64 8.63 -0.08
CA GLU A 80 11.16 9.90 0.44
C GLU A 80 10.47 10.29 1.75
N ASP A 81 9.20 9.91 1.90
CA ASP A 81 8.37 10.27 3.05
C ASP A 81 7.19 9.30 3.22
N ALA A 82 6.58 9.28 4.39
CA ALA A 82 5.36 8.54 4.66
C ALA A 82 4.46 9.24 5.69
N ILE A 83 3.18 8.87 5.68
CA ILE A 83 2.21 9.15 6.75
C ILE A 83 1.61 7.83 7.19
N VAL A 84 1.80 7.48 8.45
CA VAL A 84 1.29 6.24 9.04
C VAL A 84 0.40 6.60 10.23
N ARG A 85 -0.91 6.37 10.10
CA ARG A 85 -1.88 6.86 11.10
C ARG A 85 -2.94 5.82 11.42
N GLN A 86 -3.25 5.74 12.71
CA GLN A 86 -4.43 5.02 13.19
C GLN A 86 -5.75 5.63 12.69
N SER A 87 -5.75 6.93 12.41
CA SER A 87 -6.93 7.66 11.95
C SER A 87 -7.33 7.35 10.52
N PHE A 88 -6.52 6.65 9.75
CA PHE A 88 -7.02 5.98 8.55
C PHE A 88 -7.95 4.85 8.98
N GLN A 89 -9.24 4.98 8.71
CA GLN A 89 -10.25 4.00 9.13
C GLN A 89 -10.11 2.65 8.42
N SER A 90 -9.45 2.64 7.26
CA SER A 90 -9.24 1.45 6.44
C SER A 90 -8.22 1.74 5.32
N GLY A 91 -7.81 0.70 4.57
CA GLY A 91 -7.04 0.87 3.34
C GLY A 91 -7.81 1.70 2.30
N THR A 92 -9.12 1.49 2.16
CA THR A 92 -9.96 2.32 1.28
C THR A 92 -9.94 3.80 1.68
N HIS A 93 -9.91 4.10 2.98
CA HIS A 93 -9.77 5.49 3.43
C HIS A 93 -8.40 6.08 3.09
N ALA A 94 -7.30 5.33 3.28
CA ALA A 94 -5.97 5.78 2.89
C ALA A 94 -5.88 6.07 1.37
N LEU A 95 -6.43 5.18 0.54
CA LEU A 95 -6.53 5.37 -0.90
C LEU A 95 -7.40 6.58 -1.25
N THR A 96 -8.55 6.75 -0.58
CA THR A 96 -9.44 7.91 -0.78
C THR A 96 -8.72 9.22 -0.45
N VAL A 97 -8.02 9.28 0.67
CA VAL A 97 -7.22 10.45 1.06
C VAL A 97 -6.15 10.76 0.00
N ALA A 98 -5.46 9.75 -0.52
CA ALA A 98 -4.47 9.93 -1.57
C ALA A 98 -5.11 10.44 -2.88
N LEU A 99 -6.20 9.84 -3.33
CA LEU A 99 -6.91 10.25 -4.54
C LEU A 99 -7.40 11.70 -4.45
N PHE A 100 -8.16 12.06 -3.42
CA PHE A 100 -8.63 13.44 -3.24
C PHE A 100 -7.53 14.43 -2.84
N GLY A 101 -6.41 13.96 -2.31
CA GLY A 101 -5.24 14.77 -2.03
C GLY A 101 -4.58 15.27 -3.31
N MET A 102 -4.48 14.42 -4.33
CA MET A 102 -3.70 14.68 -5.54
C MET A 102 -4.54 15.12 -6.75
N LEU A 103 -5.80 14.68 -6.84
CA LEU A 103 -6.67 14.98 -7.98
C LEU A 103 -7.46 16.27 -7.75
N ARG A 104 -7.68 17.03 -8.81
CA ARG A 104 -8.44 18.30 -8.84
C ARG A 104 -9.52 18.25 -9.92
N PRO A 105 -10.53 19.12 -9.88
CA PRO A 105 -11.55 19.22 -10.94
C PRO A 105 -10.92 19.33 -12.33
N GLY A 106 -11.40 18.53 -13.28
CA GLY A 106 -10.86 18.40 -14.63
C GLY A 106 -9.74 17.38 -14.80
N ASP A 107 -9.15 16.86 -13.70
CA ASP A 107 -8.13 15.81 -13.78
C ASP A 107 -8.74 14.46 -14.17
N THR A 108 -7.93 13.61 -14.81
CA THR A 108 -8.31 12.23 -15.15
C THR A 108 -7.46 11.24 -14.34
N MET A 109 -8.13 10.29 -13.67
CA MET A 109 -7.55 9.08 -13.10
C MET A 109 -7.66 7.95 -14.12
N LEU A 110 -6.52 7.40 -14.57
CA LEU A 110 -6.45 6.22 -15.45
C LEU A 110 -6.15 4.97 -14.63
N SER A 111 -7.09 4.03 -14.55
CA SER A 111 -6.82 2.71 -13.98
C SER A 111 -6.08 1.85 -15.01
N VAL A 112 -4.89 1.37 -14.64
CA VAL A 112 -3.99 0.69 -15.60
C VAL A 112 -4.27 -0.81 -15.71
N VAL A 113 -4.97 -1.39 -14.76
CA VAL A 113 -5.17 -2.86 -14.65
C VAL A 113 -6.64 -3.26 -14.65
N GLY A 114 -7.42 -2.60 -15.49
CA GLY A 114 -8.86 -2.79 -15.57
C GLY A 114 -9.60 -2.08 -14.44
N ILE A 115 -10.85 -2.50 -14.22
CA ILE A 115 -11.70 -1.89 -13.21
C ILE A 115 -11.14 -2.12 -11.78
N PRO A 116 -11.07 -1.09 -10.91
CA PRO A 116 -10.55 -1.22 -9.55
C PRO A 116 -11.43 -2.07 -8.63
N TYR A 117 -10.91 -2.33 -7.43
CA TYR A 117 -11.63 -3.00 -6.34
C TYR A 117 -12.95 -2.29 -6.01
N ASP A 118 -13.94 -3.05 -5.56
CA ASP A 118 -15.34 -2.59 -5.41
C ASP A 118 -15.49 -1.31 -4.58
N THR A 119 -14.83 -1.22 -3.42
CA THR A 119 -14.94 -0.01 -2.56
C THR A 119 -14.34 1.24 -3.23
N ILE A 120 -13.34 1.09 -4.09
CA ILE A 120 -12.76 2.20 -4.83
C ILE A 120 -13.66 2.64 -5.99
N ARG A 121 -14.45 1.74 -6.58
CA ARG A 121 -15.46 2.10 -7.60
C ARG A 121 -16.47 3.09 -7.05
N SER A 122 -16.93 2.90 -5.80
CA SER A 122 -17.82 3.85 -5.13
C SER A 122 -17.13 5.20 -4.86
N VAL A 123 -15.84 5.18 -4.46
CA VAL A 123 -15.05 6.41 -4.29
C VAL A 123 -14.90 7.18 -5.61
N ILE A 124 -14.70 6.47 -6.71
CA ILE A 124 -14.61 7.07 -8.05
C ILE A 124 -15.99 7.58 -8.52
N GLY A 125 -17.06 6.90 -8.16
CA GLY A 125 -18.43 7.21 -8.59
C GLY A 125 -18.85 6.47 -9.86
N ILE A 126 -18.22 5.32 -10.15
CA ILE A 126 -18.61 4.42 -11.27
C ILE A 126 -19.52 3.27 -10.81
N GLU A 127 -19.71 3.11 -9.51
CA GLU A 127 -20.62 2.13 -8.92
C GLU A 127 -21.35 2.72 -7.73
N GLY A 128 -22.67 2.46 -7.63
CA GLY A 128 -23.53 3.02 -6.61
C GLY A 128 -23.96 4.49 -6.88
N ASN A 129 -24.81 5.01 -6.02
CA ASN A 129 -25.32 6.39 -6.07
C ASN A 129 -24.95 7.13 -4.78
N TYR A 130 -23.66 7.19 -4.47
CA TYR A 130 -23.15 7.86 -3.28
C TYR A 130 -22.68 9.28 -3.65
N SER A 131 -23.17 10.29 -2.93
CA SER A 131 -22.67 11.66 -3.05
C SER A 131 -21.28 11.80 -2.44
N GLY A 132 -20.45 12.65 -3.03
CA GLY A 132 -19.10 12.95 -2.57
C GLY A 132 -18.02 12.07 -3.23
N SER A 133 -18.35 11.40 -4.33
CA SER A 133 -17.40 10.67 -5.17
C SER A 133 -16.47 11.60 -5.96
N LEU A 134 -15.38 11.07 -6.53
CA LEU A 134 -14.49 11.84 -7.43
C LEU A 134 -15.27 12.47 -8.57
N LYS A 135 -16.25 11.75 -9.14
CA LYS A 135 -17.12 12.22 -10.21
C LYS A 135 -17.92 13.48 -9.81
N ASP A 136 -18.40 13.56 -8.57
CA ASP A 136 -19.14 14.73 -8.08
C ASP A 136 -18.26 15.99 -7.98
N PHE A 137 -16.94 15.82 -7.95
CA PHE A 137 -15.96 16.90 -7.96
C PHE A 137 -15.31 17.11 -9.33
N ASP A 138 -15.99 16.70 -10.41
CA ASP A 138 -15.51 16.85 -11.79
C ASP A 138 -14.14 16.20 -12.05
N ILE A 139 -13.86 15.07 -11.38
CA ILE A 139 -12.69 14.24 -11.63
C ILE A 139 -13.12 13.08 -12.52
N HIS A 140 -12.42 12.92 -13.63
CA HIS A 140 -12.75 11.93 -14.65
C HIS A 140 -12.07 10.59 -14.38
N TYR A 141 -12.73 9.51 -14.78
CA TYR A 141 -12.20 8.17 -14.74
C TYR A 141 -12.08 7.57 -16.13
N ASP A 142 -10.96 6.92 -16.40
CA ASP A 142 -10.74 6.08 -17.58
C ASP A 142 -9.98 4.82 -17.17
N GLU A 143 -10.02 3.79 -18.01
CA GLU A 143 -9.34 2.53 -17.72
C GLU A 143 -8.67 1.92 -18.94
N VAL A 144 -7.61 1.15 -18.69
CA VAL A 144 -7.00 0.23 -19.65
C VAL A 144 -7.62 -1.14 -19.44
N PRO A 145 -8.42 -1.65 -20.39
CA PRO A 145 -8.98 -2.99 -20.26
C PRO A 145 -7.88 -4.04 -20.23
N LEU A 146 -8.11 -5.12 -19.49
CA LEU A 146 -7.21 -6.27 -19.53
C LEU A 146 -7.34 -7.01 -20.86
N LYS A 147 -6.22 -7.52 -21.35
CA LYS A 147 -6.17 -8.43 -22.51
C LYS A 147 -5.73 -9.81 -22.02
N ASP A 148 -6.58 -10.81 -22.21
CA ASP A 148 -6.32 -12.19 -21.73
C ASP A 148 -5.98 -12.26 -20.22
N ASN A 149 -6.63 -11.44 -19.40
CA ASN A 149 -6.37 -11.26 -17.96
C ASN A 149 -4.97 -10.70 -17.62
N GLU A 150 -4.25 -10.14 -18.57
CA GLU A 150 -2.96 -9.48 -18.40
C GLU A 150 -3.06 -7.98 -18.73
N VAL A 151 -2.05 -7.22 -18.35
CA VAL A 151 -1.96 -5.78 -18.66
C VAL A 151 -1.78 -5.59 -20.17
N ASP A 152 -2.66 -4.81 -20.78
CA ASP A 152 -2.52 -4.42 -22.19
C ASP A 152 -1.61 -3.18 -22.29
N TYR A 153 -0.32 -3.42 -22.52
CA TYR A 153 0.67 -2.35 -22.62
C TYR A 153 0.49 -1.45 -23.85
N ASP A 154 -0.05 -1.98 -24.95
CA ASP A 154 -0.30 -1.18 -26.16
C ASP A 154 -1.49 -0.23 -25.91
N ALA A 155 -2.55 -0.72 -25.30
CA ALA A 155 -3.68 0.09 -24.89
C ALA A 155 -3.27 1.14 -23.83
N LEU A 156 -2.34 0.80 -22.92
CA LEU A 156 -1.80 1.75 -21.95
C LEU A 156 -1.10 2.92 -22.66
N VAL A 157 -0.19 2.64 -23.61
CA VAL A 157 0.49 3.67 -24.39
C VAL A 157 -0.50 4.59 -25.10
N GLU A 158 -1.55 4.02 -25.70
CA GLU A 158 -2.58 4.81 -26.39
C GLU A 158 -3.36 5.73 -25.41
N LYS A 159 -3.76 5.20 -24.26
CA LYS A 159 -4.47 5.98 -23.22
C LYS A 159 -3.61 7.10 -22.63
N LEU A 160 -2.30 6.91 -22.50
CA LEU A 160 -1.37 7.90 -21.97
C LEU A 160 -1.23 9.14 -22.88
N LYS A 161 -1.60 9.06 -24.16
CA LYS A 161 -1.64 10.22 -25.07
C LYS A 161 -2.57 11.33 -24.59
N SER A 162 -3.62 10.99 -23.81
CA SER A 162 -4.52 11.95 -23.17
C SER A 162 -3.89 12.69 -21.98
N LYS A 163 -2.68 12.30 -21.56
CA LYS A 163 -1.95 12.85 -20.43
C LYS A 163 -2.77 12.86 -19.12
N PRO A 164 -3.24 11.72 -18.65
CA PRO A 164 -4.00 11.66 -17.41
C PRO A 164 -3.16 12.20 -16.25
N LYS A 165 -3.79 12.80 -15.25
CA LYS A 165 -3.11 13.29 -14.05
C LYS A 165 -2.50 12.15 -13.24
N MET A 166 -3.17 10.98 -13.21
CA MET A 166 -2.76 9.83 -12.42
C MET A 166 -2.94 8.52 -13.19
N ALA A 167 -1.93 7.66 -13.14
CA ALA A 167 -1.99 6.24 -13.48
C ALA A 167 -2.13 5.45 -12.18
N TYR A 168 -3.30 4.88 -11.95
CA TYR A 168 -3.63 4.10 -10.75
C TYR A 168 -3.41 2.61 -11.01
N ILE A 169 -2.63 1.98 -10.17
CA ILE A 169 -2.26 0.57 -10.25
C ILE A 169 -2.75 -0.14 -9.00
N GLN A 170 -3.70 -1.05 -9.13
CA GLN A 170 -4.05 -1.98 -8.06
C GLN A 170 -3.17 -3.21 -8.16
N ARG A 171 -2.25 -3.42 -7.20
CA ARG A 171 -1.30 -4.53 -7.20
C ARG A 171 -2.00 -5.87 -7.00
N SER A 172 -2.86 -5.98 -6.00
CA SER A 172 -3.63 -7.19 -5.74
C SER A 172 -4.63 -7.47 -6.86
N ARG A 173 -4.96 -8.75 -7.08
CA ARG A 173 -5.99 -9.12 -8.05
C ARG A 173 -7.41 -8.77 -7.63
N GLY A 174 -7.64 -8.52 -6.33
CA GLY A 174 -8.98 -8.38 -5.78
C GLY A 174 -9.81 -9.64 -6.05
N TYR A 175 -11.00 -9.47 -6.60
CA TYR A 175 -11.88 -10.58 -7.01
C TYR A 175 -11.76 -10.94 -8.51
N SER A 176 -10.81 -10.31 -9.24
CA SER A 176 -10.61 -10.61 -10.66
C SER A 176 -9.84 -11.92 -10.87
N LEU A 177 -9.89 -12.45 -12.10
CA LEU A 177 -9.18 -13.68 -12.47
C LEU A 177 -7.72 -13.43 -12.88
N ARG A 178 -7.31 -12.14 -13.02
CA ARG A 178 -5.91 -11.83 -13.32
C ARG A 178 -5.01 -12.24 -12.17
N ARG A 179 -3.73 -12.45 -12.44
CA ARG A 179 -2.74 -12.61 -11.37
C ARG A 179 -2.50 -11.29 -10.62
N ALA A 180 -1.99 -11.35 -9.41
CA ALA A 180 -1.42 -10.19 -8.72
C ALA A 180 -0.20 -9.67 -9.49
N LEU A 181 0.04 -8.35 -9.44
CA LEU A 181 1.20 -7.75 -10.11
C LEU A 181 2.45 -7.94 -9.28
N THR A 182 3.53 -8.32 -9.95
CA THR A 182 4.87 -8.34 -9.38
C THR A 182 5.50 -6.94 -9.38
N ILE A 183 6.57 -6.77 -8.64
CA ILE A 183 7.39 -5.54 -8.69
C ILE A 183 7.94 -5.29 -10.11
N ALA A 184 8.27 -6.34 -10.84
CA ALA A 184 8.69 -6.23 -12.24
C ALA A 184 7.58 -5.66 -13.16
N ASP A 185 6.33 -6.07 -12.95
CA ASP A 185 5.19 -5.51 -13.68
C ASP A 185 5.00 -4.02 -13.37
N ILE A 186 5.04 -3.66 -12.08
CA ILE A 186 4.90 -2.27 -11.63
C ILE A 186 6.02 -1.41 -12.22
N LYS A 187 7.27 -1.90 -12.19
CA LYS A 187 8.41 -1.24 -12.83
C LYS A 187 8.17 -0.96 -14.31
N LYS A 188 7.75 -1.99 -15.05
CA LYS A 188 7.45 -1.87 -16.49
C LYS A 188 6.34 -0.86 -16.77
N ILE A 189 5.26 -0.88 -15.97
CA ILE A 189 4.18 0.09 -16.09
C ILE A 189 4.70 1.51 -15.81
N ALA A 190 5.43 1.70 -14.71
CA ALA A 190 5.99 3.00 -14.34
C ALA A 190 6.93 3.56 -15.43
N GLU A 191 7.82 2.73 -15.98
CA GLU A 191 8.72 3.11 -17.09
C GLU A 191 7.93 3.57 -18.33
N ILE A 192 6.84 2.85 -18.68
CA ILE A 192 5.98 3.25 -19.80
C ILE A 192 5.28 4.56 -19.50
N VAL A 193 4.68 4.71 -18.33
CA VAL A 193 3.97 5.94 -17.93
C VAL A 193 4.93 7.13 -17.99
N LYS A 194 6.11 7.02 -17.39
CA LYS A 194 7.08 8.13 -17.34
C LYS A 194 7.70 8.46 -18.69
N ARG A 195 7.80 7.50 -19.59
CA ARG A 195 8.26 7.74 -20.98
C ARG A 195 7.19 8.46 -21.80
N GLU A 196 5.92 8.03 -21.73
CA GLU A 196 4.84 8.58 -22.57
C GLU A 196 4.20 9.85 -21.99
N SER A 197 4.14 9.96 -20.67
CA SER A 197 3.53 11.10 -19.95
C SER A 197 4.29 11.36 -18.64
N PRO A 198 5.44 12.06 -18.67
CA PRO A 198 6.33 12.23 -17.50
C PRO A 198 5.67 12.87 -16.28
N GLU A 199 4.67 13.74 -16.49
CA GLU A 199 3.95 14.44 -15.42
C GLU A 199 2.85 13.60 -14.76
N THR A 200 2.48 12.46 -15.38
CA THR A 200 1.47 11.55 -14.80
C THR A 200 2.01 10.92 -13.53
N ILE A 201 1.26 11.06 -12.43
CA ILE A 201 1.58 10.45 -11.13
C ILE A 201 1.31 8.95 -11.21
N VAL A 202 2.30 8.13 -10.88
CA VAL A 202 2.15 6.68 -10.73
C VAL A 202 1.78 6.37 -9.29
N MET A 203 0.51 6.03 -9.05
CA MET A 203 0.00 5.65 -7.74
C MET A 203 -0.28 4.15 -7.66
N VAL A 204 0.17 3.51 -6.58
CA VAL A 204 -0.05 2.07 -6.35
C VAL A 204 -0.91 1.85 -5.10
N ASP A 205 -2.03 1.15 -5.27
CA ASP A 205 -2.70 0.44 -4.18
C ASP A 205 -1.87 -0.81 -3.88
N ASN A 206 -1.08 -0.75 -2.81
CA ASN A 206 -0.16 -1.83 -2.43
C ASN A 206 -0.75 -2.82 -1.42
N CYS A 207 -2.05 -2.76 -1.15
CA CYS A 207 -2.72 -3.69 -0.24
C CYS A 207 -2.40 -5.14 -0.58
N TYR A 208 -1.92 -5.91 0.41
CA TYR A 208 -1.42 -7.29 0.31
C TYR A 208 -0.11 -7.45 -0.48
N GLY A 209 0.53 -6.36 -0.90
CA GLY A 209 1.79 -6.41 -1.63
C GLY A 209 3.02 -6.15 -0.76
N GLU A 210 2.82 -5.54 0.40
CA GLU A 210 3.91 -5.14 1.28
C GLU A 210 4.72 -6.37 1.74
N PHE A 211 6.03 -6.31 1.57
CA PHE A 211 7.00 -7.36 1.97
C PHE A 211 6.84 -8.72 1.27
N VAL A 212 6.02 -8.81 0.22
CA VAL A 212 5.86 -10.04 -0.59
C VAL A 212 7.06 -10.28 -1.51
N GLU A 213 7.75 -9.22 -1.90
CA GLU A 213 8.99 -9.24 -2.68
C GLU A 213 10.05 -8.39 -1.96
N GLU A 214 11.31 -8.43 -2.40
CA GLU A 214 12.39 -7.66 -1.77
C GLU A 214 12.23 -6.14 -1.90
N LEU A 215 11.70 -5.69 -3.05
CA LEU A 215 11.48 -4.28 -3.37
C LEU A 215 10.01 -3.91 -3.22
N GLU A 216 9.79 -2.62 -2.97
CA GLU A 216 8.47 -2.02 -2.93
C GLU A 216 8.21 -1.13 -4.17
N PRO A 217 6.94 -0.81 -4.48
CA PRO A 217 6.60 -0.01 -5.66
C PRO A 217 7.36 1.32 -5.78
N THR A 218 7.61 2.00 -4.68
CA THR A 218 8.36 3.27 -4.61
C THR A 218 9.81 3.14 -5.09
N GLN A 219 10.40 1.96 -4.93
CA GLN A 219 11.78 1.68 -5.35
C GLN A 219 11.90 1.38 -6.86
N VAL A 220 10.79 1.20 -7.55
CA VAL A 220 10.76 0.82 -8.98
C VAL A 220 9.99 1.80 -9.85
N GLY A 221 9.76 3.02 -9.36
CA GLY A 221 9.22 4.12 -10.16
C GLY A 221 7.78 4.52 -9.85
N ALA A 222 7.13 3.94 -8.84
CA ALA A 222 5.89 4.52 -8.32
C ALA A 222 6.19 5.82 -7.57
N ASP A 223 5.44 6.88 -7.87
CA ASP A 223 5.58 8.16 -7.18
C ASP A 223 5.01 8.09 -5.76
N ILE A 224 3.97 7.28 -5.58
CA ILE A 224 3.28 7.16 -4.30
C ILE A 224 2.56 5.80 -4.21
N MET A 225 2.47 5.26 -3.02
CA MET A 225 1.66 4.09 -2.72
C MET A 225 0.89 4.28 -1.43
N ALA A 226 -0.20 3.54 -1.29
CA ALA A 226 -1.01 3.53 -0.07
C ALA A 226 -1.50 2.12 0.25
N GLY A 227 -1.80 1.88 1.51
CA GLY A 227 -2.28 0.58 1.97
C GLY A 227 -2.84 0.60 3.38
N SER A 228 -3.11 -0.58 3.90
CA SER A 228 -3.80 -0.81 5.17
C SER A 228 -2.88 -1.45 6.20
N LEU A 229 -2.94 -0.96 7.45
CA LEU A 229 -2.22 -1.56 8.56
C LEU A 229 -2.91 -2.81 9.13
N ILE A 230 -4.17 -3.06 8.82
CA ILE A 230 -4.83 -4.32 9.20
C ILE A 230 -4.48 -5.48 8.26
N LYS A 231 -3.58 -5.25 7.30
CA LYS A 231 -3.05 -6.23 6.35
C LYS A 231 -1.54 -6.39 6.59
N ASN A 232 -0.79 -6.77 5.56
CA ASN A 232 0.64 -7.06 5.65
C ASN A 232 1.43 -6.00 6.42
N ALA A 233 1.26 -4.72 6.07
CA ALA A 233 2.05 -3.63 6.63
C ALA A 233 1.96 -3.50 8.16
N GLY A 234 0.88 -3.91 8.78
CA GLY A 234 0.70 -3.87 10.24
C GLY A 234 0.91 -5.20 10.95
N GLY A 235 1.39 -6.24 10.24
CA GLY A 235 1.82 -7.52 10.81
C GLY A 235 0.77 -8.25 11.65
N GLY A 236 -0.53 -8.07 11.35
CA GLY A 236 -1.62 -8.66 12.11
C GLY A 236 -1.73 -8.16 13.57
N ILE A 237 -0.96 -7.13 13.95
CA ILE A 237 -0.87 -6.59 15.31
C ILE A 237 -1.45 -5.18 15.38
N ALA A 238 -1.20 -4.34 14.37
CA ALA A 238 -1.79 -3.00 14.33
C ALA A 238 -3.32 -3.08 14.36
N PRO A 239 -4.00 -2.43 15.32
CA PRO A 239 -5.42 -2.61 15.55
C PRO A 239 -6.29 -1.96 14.46
N THR A 240 -5.76 -0.96 13.79
CA THR A 240 -6.41 -0.16 12.74
C THR A 240 -5.37 0.64 11.99
N GLY A 241 -5.80 1.40 11.00
CA GLY A 241 -4.95 2.38 10.36
C GLY A 241 -4.59 2.05 8.92
N GLY A 242 -3.80 2.94 8.37
CA GLY A 242 -3.27 2.85 7.03
C GLY A 242 -2.00 3.69 6.88
N TYR A 243 -1.47 3.66 5.68
CA TYR A 243 -0.29 4.44 5.33
C TYR A 243 -0.40 5.01 3.92
N ILE A 244 0.31 6.10 3.70
CA ILE A 244 0.63 6.66 2.38
C ILE A 244 2.14 6.90 2.40
N ALA A 245 2.87 6.42 1.37
CA ALA A 245 4.32 6.56 1.27
C ALA A 245 4.74 6.83 -0.17
N GLY A 246 5.75 7.68 -0.36
CA GLY A 246 6.23 8.04 -1.70
C GLY A 246 7.01 9.33 -1.72
N ARG A 247 6.87 10.09 -2.78
CA ARG A 247 7.48 11.42 -2.94
C ARG A 247 6.97 12.36 -1.86
N LYS A 248 7.88 13.12 -1.27
CA LYS A 248 7.59 14.02 -0.15
C LYS A 248 6.52 15.07 -0.47
N ASP A 249 6.58 15.68 -1.65
CA ASP A 249 5.58 16.67 -2.09
C ASP A 249 4.16 16.09 -2.19
N LEU A 250 4.03 14.84 -2.65
CA LEU A 250 2.74 14.16 -2.75
C LEU A 250 2.22 13.70 -1.38
N VAL A 251 3.11 13.20 -0.52
CA VAL A 251 2.76 12.80 0.85
C VAL A 251 2.27 14.01 1.65
N GLU A 252 2.91 15.18 1.47
CA GLU A 252 2.52 16.43 2.13
C GLU A 252 1.10 16.86 1.75
N ILE A 253 0.76 16.91 0.46
CA ILE A 253 -0.61 17.29 0.04
C ILE A 253 -1.67 16.26 0.48
N CYS A 254 -1.33 14.99 0.59
CA CYS A 254 -2.22 13.97 1.16
C CYS A 254 -2.47 14.22 2.66
N SER A 255 -1.48 14.76 3.40
CA SER A 255 -1.66 15.11 4.81
C SER A 255 -2.73 16.18 5.02
N TYR A 256 -2.81 17.14 4.11
CA TYR A 256 -3.85 18.19 4.12
C TYR A 256 -5.25 17.63 3.88
N ARG A 257 -5.36 16.52 3.18
CA ARG A 257 -6.64 15.85 2.98
C ARG A 257 -7.02 14.94 4.14
N LEU A 258 -6.02 14.36 4.81
CA LEU A 258 -6.25 13.53 6.01
C LEU A 258 -6.76 14.36 7.18
N THR A 259 -6.24 15.55 7.34
CA THR A 259 -6.59 16.50 8.40
C THR A 259 -7.16 17.79 7.79
N THR A 260 -6.38 18.86 7.81
CA THR A 260 -6.76 20.15 7.22
C THR A 260 -5.56 20.82 6.55
N PRO A 261 -5.78 21.61 5.47
CA PRO A 261 -4.74 22.45 4.91
C PRO A 261 -4.10 23.34 5.96
N GLY A 262 -2.77 23.40 5.96
CA GLY A 262 -1.98 24.20 6.89
C GLY A 262 -1.58 23.51 8.19
N THR A 263 -2.32 22.51 8.66
CA THR A 263 -1.93 21.70 9.82
C THR A 263 -1.37 20.34 9.43
N GLY A 264 -1.94 19.72 8.40
CA GLY A 264 -1.43 18.49 7.80
C GLY A 264 -1.09 17.41 8.83
N ARG A 265 0.15 16.91 8.76
CA ARG A 265 0.63 15.79 9.60
C ARG A 265 0.95 16.19 11.06
N GLU A 266 0.97 17.49 11.40
CA GLU A 266 1.33 17.94 12.74
C GLU A 266 0.29 17.60 13.80
N LEU A 267 -0.94 17.32 13.40
CA LEU A 267 -2.06 16.95 14.25
C LEU A 267 -2.26 15.43 14.33
N GLY A 268 -2.84 15.02 15.43
CA GLY A 268 -3.34 13.67 15.65
C GLY A 268 -2.73 13.00 16.88
N ALA A 269 -3.51 12.95 17.96
CA ALA A 269 -3.16 12.17 19.14
C ALA A 269 -3.10 10.68 18.82
N THR A 270 -2.17 9.96 19.43
CA THR A 270 -1.93 8.53 19.15
C THR A 270 -2.71 7.58 20.06
N ILE A 271 -3.23 8.06 21.17
CA ILE A 271 -4.24 7.39 22.03
C ILE A 271 -3.93 5.88 22.21
N SER A 272 -2.81 5.58 22.86
CA SER A 272 -2.37 4.22 23.23
C SER A 272 -2.15 3.21 22.08
N THR A 273 -1.98 3.67 20.84
CA THR A 273 -1.79 2.76 19.68
C THR A 273 -0.34 2.63 19.22
N LYS A 274 0.55 3.54 19.61
CA LYS A 274 1.92 3.58 19.06
C LYS A 274 2.69 2.29 19.25
N ARG A 275 2.67 1.73 20.46
CA ARG A 275 3.41 0.49 20.75
C ARG A 275 2.98 -0.64 19.83
N GLU A 276 1.68 -0.80 19.60
CA GLU A 276 1.14 -1.83 18.70
C GLU A 276 1.48 -1.54 17.24
N MET A 277 1.48 -0.29 16.83
CA MET A 277 1.86 0.10 15.46
C MET A 277 3.35 -0.17 15.19
N PHE A 278 4.24 0.16 16.12
CA PHE A 278 5.67 -0.19 16.01
C PHE A 278 5.90 -1.71 16.04
N LEU A 279 5.21 -2.42 16.92
CA LEU A 279 5.31 -3.87 17.02
C LEU A 279 4.78 -4.54 15.74
N GLY A 280 3.68 -4.01 15.20
CA GLY A 280 3.13 -4.45 13.93
C GLY A 280 4.08 -4.21 12.77
N ALA A 281 4.68 -3.02 12.68
CA ALA A 281 5.70 -2.71 11.68
C ALA A 281 6.88 -3.68 11.77
N PHE A 282 7.42 -3.90 12.97
CA PHE A 282 8.56 -4.79 13.19
C PHE A 282 8.29 -6.22 12.76
N ASN A 283 7.10 -6.74 13.05
CA ASN A 283 6.73 -8.13 12.74
C ASN A 283 6.13 -8.30 11.33
N SER A 284 5.82 -7.22 10.62
CA SER A 284 5.10 -7.31 9.34
C SER A 284 5.80 -8.19 8.29
N PRO A 285 7.14 -8.18 8.12
CA PRO A 285 7.78 -9.08 7.17
C PRO A 285 7.65 -10.55 7.54
N HIS A 286 7.78 -10.87 8.84
CA HIS A 286 7.63 -12.23 9.33
C HIS A 286 6.21 -12.75 9.11
N ILE A 287 5.21 -12.00 9.56
CA ILE A 287 3.80 -12.39 9.41
C ILE A 287 3.40 -12.50 7.93
N THR A 288 3.93 -11.63 7.06
CA THR A 288 3.67 -11.71 5.62
C THR A 288 4.25 -12.99 5.02
N GLY A 289 5.44 -13.41 5.44
CA GLY A 289 6.05 -14.65 4.97
C GLY A 289 5.29 -15.90 5.43
N GLU A 290 4.72 -15.88 6.64
CA GLU A 290 3.91 -17.00 7.16
C GLU A 290 2.51 -17.09 6.52
N ALA A 291 1.94 -15.98 6.03
CA ALA A 291 0.59 -15.92 5.44
C ALA A 291 0.58 -16.36 3.98
#